data_eece9f6d3de08a87643e85dfd17c50f6
#
_entry.id   eece9f6d3de08a87643e85dfd17c50f6
#
_cell.length_a   1.000
_cell.length_b   1.000
_cell.length_c   1.000
_cell.angle_alpha   90.00
_cell.angle_beta   90.00
_cell.angle_gamma   90.00
#
_symmetry.space_group_name_H-M   'P 1'
#
loop_
_entity.id
_entity.type
_entity.pdbx_description
1 polymer ?
#
loop_
_entity_poly.entity_id
_entity_poly.type
_entity_poly.pdbx_seq_one_letter_code
_entity_poly.pdbx_strand_id
1 'polypeptide(L)'
;MGRSKADLEWHGSTLLYRATAVLTRTLDGPVVVVAAPGQELPALPRGVRVVTDPVEGLGPMQGLAAGFAAVAEEAPVAFACSVDMPFLHPAFVRRVLRGLADTGADMLLPVARGFRQPLAAGYRTELAGLITKLVAEGDLRPGMLAKHCTVVRLEDEQLLDDTALVRDDPTLESVMNVNTPEDYAAARARPPVEVTVECFGSLARGDGHRPRQVSAATLGAAAEAVGLTLDRHVVAALNGDQVTRDPLLPLVTGDAVAFLSADAGG
;
A
#
# COMPACT_ATOMS: atom_id res chain seq x y z
N MET A 1 -9.96 -17.33 -11.59
CA MET A 1 -9.62 -16.10 -12.34
C MET A 1 -8.50 -16.47 -13.32
N GLY A 2 -8.67 -16.33 -14.62
CA GLY A 2 -7.65 -16.74 -15.63
C GLY A 2 -6.55 -15.71 -15.88
N ARG A 3 -6.49 -14.63 -15.08
CA ARG A 3 -5.46 -13.59 -15.13
C ARG A 3 -4.76 -13.46 -13.79
N SER A 4 -3.50 -13.01 -13.81
CA SER A 4 -2.78 -12.63 -12.60
C SER A 4 -3.54 -11.55 -11.83
N LYS A 5 -3.64 -11.67 -10.50
CA LYS A 5 -4.24 -10.62 -9.66
C LYS A 5 -3.50 -9.29 -9.81
N ALA A 6 -2.20 -9.33 -10.12
CA ALA A 6 -1.39 -8.15 -10.37
C ALA A 6 -1.93 -7.27 -11.51
N ASP A 7 -2.51 -7.90 -12.55
CA ASP A 7 -3.01 -7.25 -13.77
C ASP A 7 -4.49 -6.82 -13.68
N LEU A 8 -5.16 -7.11 -12.58
CA LEU A 8 -6.56 -6.71 -12.42
C LEU A 8 -6.66 -5.19 -12.40
N GLU A 9 -7.52 -4.66 -13.28
CA GLU A 9 -7.75 -3.22 -13.41
C GLU A 9 -8.33 -2.65 -12.12
N TRP A 10 -7.85 -1.47 -11.70
CA TRP A 10 -8.34 -0.78 -10.53
C TRP A 10 -8.31 0.74 -10.74
N HIS A 11 -9.48 1.31 -11.07
CA HIS A 11 -9.67 2.76 -11.27
C HIS A 11 -8.60 3.42 -12.16
N GLY A 12 -8.38 2.86 -13.37
CA GLY A 12 -7.44 3.38 -14.36
C GLY A 12 -5.99 2.88 -14.21
N SER A 13 -5.70 2.07 -13.19
CA SER A 13 -4.40 1.39 -13.04
C SER A 13 -4.58 -0.11 -12.79
N THR A 14 -3.69 -0.75 -12.03
CA THR A 14 -3.81 -2.16 -11.64
C THR A 14 -3.74 -2.32 -10.13
N LEU A 15 -4.18 -3.47 -9.60
CA LEU A 15 -4.03 -3.77 -8.16
C LEU A 15 -2.57 -3.69 -7.72
N LEU A 16 -1.63 -4.16 -8.54
CA LEU A 16 -0.21 -4.09 -8.22
C LEU A 16 0.29 -2.64 -8.19
N TYR A 17 -0.11 -1.81 -9.16
CA TYR A 17 0.23 -0.38 -9.16
C TYR A 17 -0.29 0.29 -7.90
N ARG A 18 -1.57 0.06 -7.57
CA ARG A 18 -2.20 0.63 -6.37
C ARG A 18 -1.45 0.23 -5.09
N ALA A 19 -1.21 -1.06 -4.88
CA ALA A 19 -0.53 -1.54 -3.68
C ALA A 19 0.87 -0.92 -3.53
N THR A 20 1.66 -0.94 -4.61
CA THR A 20 3.02 -0.39 -4.61
C THR A 20 3.04 1.14 -4.49
N ALA A 21 2.10 1.86 -5.10
CA ALA A 21 2.00 3.31 -4.97
C ALA A 21 1.57 3.75 -3.57
N VAL A 22 0.65 3.02 -2.92
CA VAL A 22 0.28 3.25 -1.51
C VAL A 22 1.50 3.05 -0.61
N LEU A 23 2.29 1.98 -0.81
CA LEU A 23 3.50 1.75 -0.03
C LEU A 23 4.57 2.82 -0.29
N THR A 24 4.83 3.17 -1.54
CA THR A 24 5.84 4.18 -1.91
C THR A 24 5.53 5.54 -1.28
N ARG A 25 4.26 5.94 -1.22
CA ARG A 25 3.88 7.22 -0.58
C ARG A 25 3.81 7.14 0.95
N THR A 26 3.89 5.95 1.54
CA THR A 26 3.76 5.73 2.98
C THR A 26 5.10 5.56 3.68
N LEU A 27 6.08 5.04 2.97
CA LEU A 27 7.36 4.59 3.51
C LEU A 27 8.51 5.43 2.93
N ASP A 28 9.49 5.74 3.77
CA ASP A 28 10.74 6.37 3.34
C ASP A 28 11.75 5.35 2.78
N GLY A 29 11.49 4.06 2.96
CA GLY A 29 12.34 2.96 2.53
C GLY A 29 11.98 2.40 1.14
N PRO A 30 12.78 1.44 0.64
CA PRO A 30 12.56 0.83 -0.65
C PRO A 30 11.26 0.01 -0.71
N VAL A 31 10.59 0.07 -1.85
CA VAL A 31 9.45 -0.81 -2.17
C VAL A 31 9.91 -1.86 -3.17
N VAL A 32 9.68 -3.13 -2.85
CA VAL A 32 10.10 -4.27 -3.66
C VAL A 32 8.89 -5.14 -4.01
N VAL A 33 8.78 -5.48 -5.27
CA VAL A 33 7.83 -6.49 -5.77
C VAL A 33 8.61 -7.79 -5.99
N VAL A 34 8.13 -8.87 -5.39
CA VAL A 34 8.67 -10.22 -5.66
C VAL A 34 7.79 -10.88 -6.70
N ALA A 35 8.40 -11.19 -7.85
CA ALA A 35 7.71 -11.79 -8.99
C ALA A 35 8.17 -13.25 -9.19
N ALA A 36 7.28 -14.09 -9.70
CA ALA A 36 7.66 -15.44 -10.11
C ALA A 36 8.64 -15.38 -11.31
N PRO A 37 9.46 -16.42 -11.52
CA PRO A 37 10.35 -16.51 -12.68
C PRO A 37 9.57 -16.35 -13.99
N GLY A 38 10.00 -15.41 -14.83
CA GLY A 38 9.35 -15.13 -16.12
C GLY A 38 7.98 -14.45 -16.07
N GLN A 39 7.51 -14.06 -14.88
CA GLN A 39 6.26 -13.33 -14.75
C GLN A 39 6.40 -11.93 -15.36
N GLU A 40 5.57 -11.61 -16.34
CA GLU A 40 5.38 -10.25 -16.81
C GLU A 40 4.57 -9.46 -15.78
N LEU A 41 5.03 -8.24 -15.47
CA LEU A 41 4.36 -7.35 -14.54
C LEU A 41 3.78 -6.14 -15.27
N PRO A 42 2.61 -5.63 -14.84
CA PRO A 42 2.12 -4.35 -15.32
C PRO A 42 3.05 -3.20 -14.89
N ALA A 43 2.78 -2.01 -15.42
CA ALA A 43 3.52 -0.80 -15.04
C ALA A 43 3.57 -0.63 -13.51
N LEU A 44 4.71 -0.15 -13.01
CA LEU A 44 4.96 0.12 -11.61
C LEU A 44 5.28 1.61 -11.39
N PRO A 45 5.01 2.16 -10.20
CA PRO A 45 5.48 3.48 -9.82
C PRO A 45 7.01 3.59 -9.92
N ARG A 46 7.50 4.81 -10.12
CA ARG A 46 8.95 5.07 -10.14
C ARG A 46 9.60 4.66 -8.82
N GLY A 47 10.78 4.04 -8.90
CA GLY A 47 11.57 3.64 -7.74
C GLY A 47 11.18 2.29 -7.14
N VAL A 48 10.08 1.68 -7.57
CA VAL A 48 9.75 0.30 -7.18
C VAL A 48 10.73 -0.66 -7.84
N ARG A 49 11.35 -1.50 -7.03
CA ARG A 49 12.28 -2.55 -7.48
C ARG A 49 11.53 -3.86 -7.71
N VAL A 50 12.01 -4.67 -8.64
CA VAL A 50 11.50 -6.02 -8.87
C VAL A 50 12.62 -7.01 -8.58
N VAL A 51 12.31 -8.02 -7.78
CA VAL A 51 13.18 -9.18 -7.56
C VAL A 51 12.44 -10.45 -7.96
N THR A 52 13.18 -11.42 -8.46
CA THR A 52 12.60 -12.68 -8.88
C THR A 52 12.62 -13.66 -7.71
N ASP A 53 11.51 -14.32 -7.46
CA ASP A 53 11.44 -15.46 -6.58
C ASP A 53 12.35 -16.56 -7.17
N PRO A 54 13.36 -17.05 -6.43
CA PRO A 54 14.31 -18.01 -6.98
C PRO A 54 13.69 -19.37 -7.36
N VAL A 55 12.53 -19.71 -6.76
CA VAL A 55 11.87 -21.01 -6.97
C VAL A 55 10.36 -20.84 -7.05
N GLU A 56 9.80 -21.17 -8.20
CA GLU A 56 8.36 -21.10 -8.42
C GLU A 56 7.59 -22.12 -7.56
N GLY A 57 6.43 -21.71 -7.04
CA GLY A 57 5.47 -22.62 -6.40
C GLY A 57 5.72 -22.93 -4.92
N LEU A 58 6.72 -22.34 -4.28
CA LEU A 58 6.99 -22.52 -2.84
C LEU A 58 6.12 -21.60 -1.94
N GLY A 59 5.18 -20.89 -2.54
CA GLY A 59 4.21 -20.06 -1.80
C GLY A 59 4.80 -18.79 -1.18
N PRO A 60 4.04 -18.14 -0.29
CA PRO A 60 4.38 -16.78 0.17
C PRO A 60 5.65 -16.71 1.04
N MET A 61 6.05 -17.80 1.70
CA MET A 61 7.27 -17.82 2.52
C MET A 61 8.52 -17.55 1.68
N GLN A 62 8.62 -18.15 0.51
CA GLN A 62 9.75 -17.93 -0.39
C GLN A 62 9.78 -16.47 -0.87
N GLY A 63 8.64 -15.91 -1.22
CA GLY A 63 8.52 -14.49 -1.57
C GLY A 63 8.95 -13.56 -0.44
N LEU A 64 8.59 -13.87 0.81
CA LEU A 64 9.05 -13.10 1.99
C LEU A 64 10.58 -13.17 2.14
N ALA A 65 11.18 -14.35 2.00
CA ALA A 65 12.65 -14.49 2.08
C ALA A 65 13.37 -13.65 1.02
N ALA A 66 12.93 -13.75 -0.25
CA ALA A 66 13.51 -12.99 -1.36
C ALA A 66 13.33 -11.47 -1.18
N GLY A 67 12.13 -11.04 -0.77
CA GLY A 67 11.82 -9.63 -0.53
C GLY A 67 12.65 -9.05 0.62
N PHE A 68 12.75 -9.74 1.76
CA PHE A 68 13.54 -9.27 2.90
C PHE A 68 15.03 -9.23 2.60
N ALA A 69 15.57 -10.25 1.94
CA ALA A 69 16.97 -10.25 1.52
C ALA A 69 17.31 -9.06 0.60
N ALA A 70 16.35 -8.65 -0.26
CA ALA A 70 16.56 -7.54 -1.17
C ALA A 70 16.60 -6.16 -0.50
N VAL A 71 16.10 -6.03 0.73
CA VAL A 71 16.04 -4.73 1.44
C VAL A 71 16.83 -4.73 2.75
N ALA A 72 17.40 -5.85 3.18
CA ALA A 72 18.01 -6.02 4.50
C ALA A 72 19.16 -5.02 4.79
N GLU A 73 19.93 -4.63 3.77
CA GLU A 73 21.02 -3.67 3.93
C GLU A 73 20.53 -2.21 4.06
N GLU A 74 19.30 -1.93 3.60
CA GLU A 74 18.74 -0.57 3.56
C GLU A 74 17.69 -0.34 4.65
N ALA A 75 16.99 -1.40 5.07
CA ALA A 75 15.89 -1.31 6.02
C ALA A 75 15.89 -2.49 7.00
N PRO A 76 15.99 -2.23 8.33
CA PRO A 76 15.98 -3.29 9.35
C PRO A 76 14.59 -3.89 9.56
N VAL A 77 13.54 -3.21 9.09
CA VAL A 77 12.14 -3.65 9.17
C VAL A 77 11.44 -3.46 7.84
N ALA A 78 10.50 -4.33 7.54
CA ALA A 78 9.68 -4.26 6.33
C ALA A 78 8.20 -4.54 6.66
N PHE A 79 7.31 -3.91 5.90
CA PHE A 79 5.91 -4.29 5.82
C PHE A 79 5.72 -5.19 4.62
N ALA A 80 5.19 -6.39 4.82
CA ALA A 80 4.85 -7.31 3.75
C ALA A 80 3.34 -7.32 3.51
N CYS A 81 2.93 -7.20 2.26
CA CYS A 81 1.52 -7.32 1.90
C CYS A 81 1.30 -8.13 0.62
N SER A 82 0.09 -8.63 0.47
CA SER A 82 -0.40 -9.25 -0.76
C SER A 82 -0.90 -8.18 -1.73
N VAL A 83 -0.82 -8.46 -3.03
CA VAL A 83 -1.30 -7.56 -4.10
C VAL A 83 -2.82 -7.44 -4.15
N ASP A 84 -3.54 -8.37 -3.56
CA ASP A 84 -5.01 -8.47 -3.59
C ASP A 84 -5.74 -7.73 -2.47
N MET A 85 -5.08 -6.72 -1.88
CA MET A 85 -5.61 -5.84 -0.83
C MET A 85 -5.91 -4.44 -1.38
N PRO A 86 -7.00 -4.24 -2.14
CA PRO A 86 -7.28 -2.98 -2.83
C PRO A 86 -7.59 -1.81 -1.89
N PHE A 87 -7.93 -2.08 -0.64
CA PHE A 87 -8.29 -1.08 0.37
C PHE A 87 -7.14 -0.79 1.35
N LEU A 88 -5.93 -1.31 1.09
CA LEU A 88 -4.77 -1.04 1.95
C LEU A 88 -4.61 0.46 2.18
N HIS A 89 -4.53 0.86 3.46
CA HIS A 89 -4.46 2.25 3.88
C HIS A 89 -3.10 2.59 4.52
N PRO A 90 -2.52 3.78 4.26
CA PRO A 90 -1.29 4.24 4.89
C PRO A 90 -1.29 4.20 6.42
N ALA A 91 -2.43 4.52 7.05
CA ALA A 91 -2.56 4.49 8.51
C ALA A 91 -2.36 3.07 9.07
N PHE A 92 -2.89 2.04 8.39
CA PHE A 92 -2.70 0.65 8.78
C PHE A 92 -1.21 0.24 8.68
N VAL A 93 -0.56 0.55 7.57
CA VAL A 93 0.87 0.25 7.37
C VAL A 93 1.72 0.90 8.48
N ARG A 94 1.50 2.20 8.73
CA ARG A 94 2.21 2.94 9.78
C ARG A 94 1.93 2.39 11.17
N ARG A 95 0.69 1.99 11.47
CA ARG A 95 0.33 1.38 12.77
C ARG A 95 1.08 0.09 13.02
N VAL A 96 1.16 -0.78 11.99
CA VAL A 96 1.87 -2.05 12.06
C VAL A 96 3.37 -1.83 12.27
N LEU A 97 4.00 -0.96 11.48
CA LEU A 97 5.43 -0.71 11.58
C LEU A 97 5.83 -0.02 12.88
N ARG A 98 5.03 0.94 13.37
CA ARG A 98 5.25 1.55 14.70
C ARG A 98 5.16 0.51 15.81
N GLY A 99 4.11 -0.33 15.80
CA GLY A 99 3.97 -1.38 16.80
C GLY A 99 5.14 -2.37 16.79
N LEU A 100 5.71 -2.68 15.61
CA LEU A 100 6.91 -3.49 15.53
C LEU A 100 8.12 -2.79 16.15
N ALA A 101 8.31 -1.52 15.85
CA ALA A 101 9.41 -0.73 16.39
C ALA A 101 9.31 -0.59 17.93
N ASP A 102 8.12 -0.32 18.46
CA ASP A 102 7.86 -0.10 19.89
C ASP A 102 8.08 -1.37 20.71
N THR A 103 7.79 -2.54 20.16
CA THR A 103 7.85 -3.82 20.88
C THR A 103 9.21 -4.50 20.78
N GLY A 104 10.01 -4.16 19.77
CA GLY A 104 11.29 -4.83 19.50
C GLY A 104 11.13 -6.29 19.08
N ALA A 105 9.92 -6.76 18.75
CA ALA A 105 9.67 -8.11 18.28
C ALA A 105 10.26 -8.35 16.87
N ASP A 106 10.38 -9.62 16.48
CA ASP A 106 10.83 -9.99 15.14
C ASP A 106 9.69 -9.86 14.11
N MET A 107 8.46 -10.07 14.57
CA MET A 107 7.26 -9.97 13.76
C MET A 107 6.14 -9.31 14.54
N LEU A 108 5.45 -8.34 13.93
CA LEU A 108 4.15 -7.88 14.37
C LEU A 108 3.08 -8.45 13.45
N LEU A 109 2.21 -9.28 14.00
CA LEU A 109 1.16 -9.99 13.29
C LEU A 109 -0.22 -9.40 13.64
N PRO A 110 -0.84 -8.64 12.74
CA PRO A 110 -2.23 -8.23 12.92
C PRO A 110 -3.18 -9.43 12.92
N VAL A 111 -4.12 -9.43 13.86
CA VAL A 111 -5.27 -10.33 13.87
C VAL A 111 -6.50 -9.45 13.66
N ALA A 112 -6.80 -9.20 12.39
CA ALA A 112 -7.80 -8.23 11.99
C ALA A 112 -9.01 -8.93 11.37
N ARG A 113 -10.21 -8.47 11.72
CA ARG A 113 -11.49 -9.03 11.24
C ARG A 113 -11.61 -10.53 11.53
N GLY A 114 -11.04 -10.99 12.67
CA GLY A 114 -11.05 -12.39 13.12
C GLY A 114 -10.02 -13.29 12.44
N PHE A 115 -9.13 -12.77 11.61
CA PHE A 115 -8.12 -13.57 10.91
C PHE A 115 -6.72 -13.01 11.09
N ARG A 116 -5.73 -13.92 11.22
CA ARG A 116 -4.32 -13.55 11.20
C ARG A 116 -3.94 -13.06 9.80
N GLN A 117 -3.18 -11.96 9.74
CA GLN A 117 -2.81 -11.28 8.50
C GLN A 117 -1.30 -11.32 8.24
N PRO A 118 -0.70 -12.49 7.97
CA PRO A 118 0.75 -12.59 7.76
C PRO A 118 1.24 -11.90 6.47
N LEU A 119 0.34 -11.61 5.52
CA LEU A 119 0.62 -10.82 4.32
C LEU A 119 -0.04 -9.43 4.40
N ALA A 120 -0.13 -8.87 5.60
CA ALA A 120 -0.34 -7.47 5.94
C ALA A 120 0.30 -7.21 7.31
N ALA A 121 1.60 -7.55 7.45
CA ALA A 121 2.31 -7.63 8.72
C ALA A 121 3.69 -6.98 8.64
N GLY A 122 4.22 -6.62 9.81
CA GLY A 122 5.57 -6.08 9.97
C GLY A 122 6.56 -7.16 10.35
N TYR A 123 7.77 -7.09 9.80
CA TYR A 123 8.83 -8.07 9.99
C TYR A 123 10.20 -7.39 10.14
N ARG A 124 11.10 -7.97 10.94
CA ARG A 124 12.51 -7.69 10.82
C ARG A 124 13.08 -8.35 9.57
N THR A 125 13.85 -7.63 8.79
CA THR A 125 14.41 -8.13 7.53
C THR A 125 15.48 -9.20 7.73
N GLU A 126 16.11 -9.25 8.91
CA GLU A 126 17.04 -10.33 9.30
C GLU A 126 16.39 -11.72 9.37
N LEU A 127 15.07 -11.82 9.40
CA LEU A 127 14.33 -13.08 9.30
C LEU A 127 14.51 -13.77 7.93
N ALA A 128 15.06 -13.11 6.91
CA ALA A 128 15.27 -13.69 5.58
C ALA A 128 16.00 -15.04 5.64
N GLY A 129 17.07 -15.14 6.42
CA GLY A 129 17.85 -16.38 6.57
C GLY A 129 17.06 -17.50 7.25
N LEU A 130 16.32 -17.17 8.31
CA LEU A 130 15.44 -18.12 9.00
C LEU A 130 14.33 -18.64 8.07
N ILE A 131 13.69 -17.74 7.31
CA ILE A 131 12.63 -18.11 6.38
C ILE A 131 13.17 -19.02 5.27
N THR A 132 14.33 -18.69 4.71
CA THR A 132 15.00 -19.54 3.72
C THR A 132 15.25 -20.97 4.24
N LYS A 133 15.70 -21.09 5.50
CA LYS A 133 15.90 -22.39 6.13
C LYS A 133 14.59 -23.17 6.29
N LEU A 134 13.53 -22.51 6.80
CA LEU A 134 12.22 -23.16 6.97
C LEU A 134 11.62 -23.61 5.64
N VAL A 135 11.77 -22.82 4.58
CA VAL A 135 11.35 -23.20 3.22
C VAL A 135 12.12 -24.45 2.74
N ALA A 136 13.43 -24.51 2.97
CA ALA A 136 14.25 -25.68 2.60
C ALA A 136 13.85 -26.95 3.38
N GLU A 137 13.31 -26.80 4.59
CA GLU A 137 12.76 -27.88 5.44
C GLU A 137 11.31 -28.26 5.05
N GLY A 138 10.70 -27.58 4.06
CA GLY A 138 9.35 -27.84 3.58
C GLY A 138 8.25 -27.09 4.34
N ASP A 139 8.61 -26.14 5.19
CA ASP A 139 7.66 -25.35 5.95
C ASP A 139 7.29 -24.07 5.17
N LEU A 140 6.22 -24.16 4.38
CA LEU A 140 5.84 -23.14 3.40
C LEU A 140 4.75 -22.17 3.89
N ARG A 141 4.31 -22.32 5.16
CA ARG A 141 3.20 -21.52 5.71
C ARG A 141 3.71 -20.38 6.59
N PRO A 142 3.37 -19.10 6.31
CA PRO A 142 3.81 -17.97 7.11
C PRO A 142 3.49 -18.08 8.61
N GLY A 143 2.37 -18.75 8.97
CA GLY A 143 2.01 -18.99 10.37
C GLY A 143 3.00 -19.87 11.14
N MET A 144 3.85 -20.64 10.48
CA MET A 144 4.88 -21.44 11.14
C MET A 144 6.07 -20.61 11.59
N LEU A 145 6.35 -19.50 10.91
CA LEU A 145 7.41 -18.56 11.32
C LEU A 145 7.24 -18.10 12.77
N ALA A 146 5.98 -17.93 13.20
CA ALA A 146 5.63 -17.54 14.58
C ALA A 146 6.09 -18.54 15.67
N LYS A 147 6.54 -19.71 15.31
CA LYS A 147 7.12 -20.70 16.27
C LYS A 147 8.64 -20.55 16.44
N HIS A 148 9.27 -19.78 15.58
CA HIS A 148 10.73 -19.67 15.48
C HIS A 148 11.25 -18.25 15.73
N CYS A 149 10.37 -17.30 15.99
CA CYS A 149 10.73 -15.91 16.24
C CYS A 149 9.79 -15.28 17.28
N THR A 150 10.15 -14.13 17.83
CA THR A 150 9.30 -13.37 18.74
C THR A 150 8.19 -12.67 17.97
N VAL A 151 6.94 -12.94 18.36
CA VAL A 151 5.76 -12.39 17.68
C VAL A 151 4.89 -11.62 18.64
N VAL A 152 4.62 -10.38 18.31
CA VAL A 152 3.56 -9.59 18.94
C VAL A 152 2.32 -9.64 18.05
N ARG A 153 1.16 -9.90 18.63
CA ARG A 153 -0.13 -9.85 17.95
C ARG A 153 -0.87 -8.60 18.37
N LEU A 154 -1.50 -7.94 17.40
CA LEU A 154 -2.44 -6.85 17.65
C LEU A 154 -3.81 -7.29 17.14
N GLU A 155 -4.75 -7.43 18.06
CA GLU A 155 -6.16 -7.67 17.77
C GLU A 155 -6.84 -6.37 17.31
N ASP A 156 -8.09 -6.46 16.81
CA ASP A 156 -8.85 -5.32 16.28
C ASP A 156 -8.82 -4.10 17.22
N GLU A 157 -9.10 -4.29 18.51
CA GLU A 157 -9.10 -3.23 19.52
C GLU A 157 -7.74 -2.53 19.62
N GLN A 158 -6.66 -3.31 19.70
CA GLN A 158 -5.29 -2.79 19.83
C GLN A 158 -4.81 -2.11 18.53
N LEU A 159 -5.26 -2.57 17.38
CA LEU A 159 -5.02 -1.88 16.10
C LEU A 159 -5.71 -0.52 16.11
N LEU A 160 -6.97 -0.47 16.53
CA LEU A 160 -7.81 0.72 16.55
C LEU A 160 -7.54 1.67 17.73
N ASP A 161 -6.62 1.36 18.64
CA ASP A 161 -6.07 2.33 19.61
C ASP A 161 -5.31 3.48 18.91
N ASP A 162 -4.99 3.31 17.62
CA ASP A 162 -4.34 4.35 16.80
C ASP A 162 -5.37 5.33 16.26
N THR A 163 -5.23 6.60 16.63
CA THR A 163 -6.20 7.65 16.28
C THR A 163 -6.32 7.92 14.78
N ALA A 164 -5.23 7.75 14.01
CA ALA A 164 -5.28 7.90 12.56
C ALA A 164 -5.98 6.69 11.92
N LEU A 165 -5.68 5.48 12.40
CA LEU A 165 -6.29 4.27 11.86
C LEU A 165 -7.79 4.22 12.15
N VAL A 166 -8.22 4.53 13.39
CA VAL A 166 -9.65 4.52 13.74
C VAL A 166 -10.44 5.59 12.98
N ARG A 167 -9.81 6.72 12.64
CA ARG A 167 -10.44 7.77 11.82
C ARG A 167 -10.60 7.35 10.36
N ASP A 168 -9.56 6.75 9.77
CA ASP A 168 -9.44 6.60 8.32
C ASP A 168 -9.81 5.17 7.84
N ASP A 169 -9.68 4.15 8.71
CA ASP A 169 -10.04 2.76 8.43
C ASP A 169 -10.63 2.06 9.67
N PRO A 170 -11.76 2.55 10.22
CA PRO A 170 -12.36 2.06 11.46
C PRO A 170 -12.85 0.61 11.40
N THR A 171 -13.00 0.05 10.23
CA THR A 171 -13.45 -1.34 10.01
C THR A 171 -12.34 -2.26 9.51
N LEU A 172 -11.10 -1.78 9.51
CA LEU A 172 -9.90 -2.51 9.08
C LEU A 172 -10.06 -3.12 7.68
N GLU A 173 -10.60 -2.33 6.75
CA GLU A 173 -10.75 -2.76 5.35
C GLU A 173 -9.41 -2.93 4.64
N SER A 174 -8.34 -2.34 5.17
CA SER A 174 -6.96 -2.55 4.70
C SER A 174 -6.58 -4.00 4.48
N VAL A 175 -7.16 -4.93 5.25
CA VAL A 175 -6.86 -6.36 5.16
C VAL A 175 -7.88 -7.17 4.35
N MET A 176 -8.81 -6.51 3.68
CA MET A 176 -9.77 -7.19 2.81
C MET A 176 -9.11 -7.64 1.51
N ASN A 177 -9.17 -8.93 1.24
CA ASN A 177 -8.63 -9.53 0.02
C ASN A 177 -9.71 -9.73 -1.03
N VAL A 178 -9.36 -9.57 -2.30
CA VAL A 178 -10.20 -9.96 -3.45
C VAL A 178 -9.72 -11.30 -3.98
N ASN A 179 -10.38 -12.38 -3.58
CA ASN A 179 -9.97 -13.75 -3.89
C ASN A 179 -10.76 -14.36 -5.05
N THR A 180 -12.01 -13.95 -5.23
CA THR A 180 -12.90 -14.43 -6.28
C THR A 180 -13.24 -13.32 -7.27
N PRO A 181 -13.75 -13.65 -8.50
CA PRO A 181 -14.28 -12.65 -9.40
C PRO A 181 -15.41 -11.82 -8.78
N GLU A 182 -16.23 -12.45 -7.94
CA GLU A 182 -17.34 -11.82 -7.23
C GLU A 182 -16.84 -10.81 -6.20
N ASP A 183 -15.81 -11.16 -5.39
CA ASP A 183 -15.17 -10.24 -4.45
C ASP A 183 -14.60 -9.03 -5.19
N TYR A 184 -13.91 -9.27 -6.32
CA TYR A 184 -13.34 -8.20 -7.13
C TYR A 184 -14.46 -7.30 -7.71
N ALA A 185 -15.52 -7.87 -8.26
CA ALA A 185 -16.63 -7.11 -8.82
C ALA A 185 -17.32 -6.25 -7.73
N ALA A 186 -17.57 -6.84 -6.55
CA ALA A 186 -18.15 -6.13 -5.42
C ALA A 186 -17.24 -5.00 -4.92
N ALA A 187 -15.93 -5.24 -4.82
CA ALA A 187 -14.97 -4.24 -4.42
C ALA A 187 -14.88 -3.08 -5.43
N ARG A 188 -14.86 -3.40 -6.74
CA ARG A 188 -14.83 -2.41 -7.83
C ARG A 188 -16.11 -1.56 -7.94
N ALA A 189 -17.25 -2.12 -7.55
CA ALA A 189 -18.53 -1.41 -7.56
C ALA A 189 -18.69 -0.39 -6.42
N ARG A 190 -17.77 -0.36 -5.46
CA ARG A 190 -17.79 0.65 -4.41
C ARG A 190 -17.51 2.04 -4.99
N PRO A 191 -18.19 3.08 -4.49
CA PRO A 191 -17.86 4.44 -4.90
C PRO A 191 -16.41 4.77 -4.50
N PRO A 192 -15.73 5.63 -5.27
CA PRO A 192 -14.44 6.17 -4.86
C PRO A 192 -14.53 6.90 -3.52
N VAL A 193 -13.39 7.00 -2.84
CA VAL A 193 -13.30 7.71 -1.55
C VAL A 193 -13.57 9.20 -1.72
N GLU A 194 -14.13 9.84 -0.68
CA GLU A 194 -14.22 11.28 -0.59
C GLU A 194 -12.89 11.86 -0.10
N VAL A 195 -12.34 12.82 -0.85
CA VAL A 195 -11.09 13.51 -0.53
C VAL A 195 -11.28 15.02 -0.57
N THR A 196 -10.48 15.72 0.21
CA THR A 196 -10.48 17.19 0.23
C THR A 196 -9.57 17.72 -0.86
N VAL A 197 -10.05 18.60 -1.71
CA VAL A 197 -9.27 19.24 -2.77
C VAL A 197 -9.28 20.75 -2.62
N GLU A 198 -8.10 21.38 -2.71
CA GLU A 198 -7.92 22.83 -2.76
C GLU A 198 -7.13 23.22 -4.01
N CYS A 199 -7.45 24.37 -4.60
CA CYS A 199 -6.71 24.92 -5.75
C CYS A 199 -6.09 26.26 -5.36
N PHE A 200 -4.82 26.47 -5.69
CA PHE A 200 -4.06 27.65 -5.30
C PHE A 200 -3.60 28.49 -6.50
N GLY A 201 -3.37 29.78 -6.25
CA GLY A 201 -2.87 30.72 -7.26
C GLY A 201 -3.81 30.86 -8.46
N SER A 202 -3.30 30.81 -9.67
CA SER A 202 -4.07 30.93 -10.91
C SER A 202 -5.07 29.80 -11.17
N LEU A 203 -4.95 28.68 -10.42
CA LEU A 203 -5.87 27.55 -10.50
C LEU A 203 -7.13 27.74 -9.63
N ALA A 204 -7.12 28.70 -8.69
CA ALA A 204 -8.26 29.03 -7.87
C ALA A 204 -9.28 29.83 -8.70
N ARG A 205 -10.32 29.18 -9.21
CA ARG A 205 -11.39 29.80 -10.01
C ARG A 205 -12.60 30.10 -9.13
N GLY A 206 -13.16 31.29 -9.25
CA GLY A 206 -14.46 31.68 -8.65
C GLY A 206 -14.43 31.78 -7.13
N ASP A 207 -14.67 30.71 -6.42
CA ASP A 207 -14.87 30.69 -4.95
C ASP A 207 -13.59 30.83 -4.10
N GLY A 208 -12.44 31.12 -4.72
CA GLY A 208 -11.15 31.24 -4.03
C GLY A 208 -10.58 29.88 -3.56
N HIS A 209 -9.76 29.93 -2.52
CA HIS A 209 -9.06 28.75 -1.95
C HIS A 209 -9.96 27.91 -1.01
N ARG A 210 -11.24 27.72 -1.33
CA ARG A 210 -12.11 26.93 -0.45
C ARG A 210 -11.92 25.44 -0.70
N PRO A 211 -11.69 24.63 0.38
CA PRO A 211 -11.67 23.19 0.29
C PRO A 211 -12.99 22.66 -0.28
N ARG A 212 -12.89 21.69 -1.18
CA ARG A 212 -14.03 20.99 -1.78
C ARG A 212 -13.89 19.50 -1.51
N GLN A 213 -15.00 18.84 -1.17
CA GLN A 213 -15.05 17.39 -1.12
C GLN A 213 -15.33 16.87 -2.53
N VAL A 214 -14.51 15.92 -2.98
CA VAL A 214 -14.70 15.26 -4.27
C VAL A 214 -14.53 13.75 -4.12
N SER A 215 -15.32 12.98 -4.87
CA SER A 215 -15.19 11.53 -4.91
C SER A 215 -14.18 11.16 -5.98
N ALA A 216 -13.02 10.64 -5.57
CA ALA A 216 -11.93 10.33 -6.49
C ALA A 216 -11.08 9.14 -6.02
N ALA A 217 -10.79 8.20 -6.92
CA ALA A 217 -9.93 7.05 -6.63
C ALA A 217 -8.45 7.33 -6.89
N THR A 218 -8.15 8.34 -7.73
CA THR A 218 -6.79 8.70 -8.14
C THR A 218 -6.64 10.23 -8.20
N LEU A 219 -5.38 10.67 -8.18
CA LEU A 219 -5.05 12.08 -8.29
C LEU A 219 -5.57 12.71 -9.58
N GLY A 220 -5.50 11.97 -10.70
CA GLY A 220 -6.06 12.42 -11.98
C GLY A 220 -7.57 12.63 -11.91
N ALA A 221 -8.31 11.69 -11.32
CA ALA A 221 -9.75 11.82 -11.12
C ALA A 221 -10.10 13.01 -10.21
N ALA A 222 -9.30 13.29 -9.17
CA ALA A 222 -9.50 14.44 -8.31
C ALA A 222 -9.25 15.76 -9.07
N ALA A 223 -8.24 15.81 -9.95
CA ALA A 223 -8.01 16.99 -10.80
C ALA A 223 -9.17 17.23 -11.77
N GLU A 224 -9.65 16.19 -12.45
CA GLU A 224 -10.80 16.27 -13.37
C GLU A 224 -12.07 16.75 -12.65
N ALA A 225 -12.31 16.29 -11.42
CA ALA A 225 -13.47 16.68 -10.62
C ALA A 225 -13.51 18.20 -10.30
N VAL A 226 -12.35 18.86 -10.31
CA VAL A 226 -12.26 20.33 -10.14
C VAL A 226 -11.94 21.06 -11.45
N GLY A 227 -12.05 20.39 -12.61
CA GLY A 227 -11.87 20.96 -13.93
C GLY A 227 -10.41 21.24 -14.29
N LEU A 228 -9.47 20.52 -13.71
CA LEU A 228 -8.04 20.60 -14.00
C LEU A 228 -7.56 19.38 -14.77
N THR A 229 -6.47 19.56 -15.51
CA THR A 229 -5.68 18.49 -16.13
C THR A 229 -4.30 18.50 -15.50
N LEU A 230 -3.83 17.34 -15.03
CA LEU A 230 -2.46 17.20 -14.55
C LEU A 230 -1.50 17.18 -15.73
N ASP A 231 -0.86 18.32 -15.98
CA ASP A 231 0.15 18.50 -17.02
C ASP A 231 1.45 19.06 -16.41
N ARG A 232 2.33 19.57 -17.27
CA ARG A 232 3.60 20.19 -16.83
C ARG A 232 3.39 21.47 -16.00
N HIS A 233 2.25 22.13 -16.12
CA HIS A 233 1.92 23.41 -15.45
C HIS A 233 1.16 23.22 -14.14
N VAL A 234 0.68 21.99 -13.86
CA VAL A 234 -0.05 21.66 -12.64
C VAL A 234 0.73 20.63 -11.83
N VAL A 235 0.93 20.92 -10.55
CA VAL A 235 1.53 20.02 -9.58
C VAL A 235 0.56 19.85 -8.41
N ALA A 236 0.53 18.67 -7.84
CA ALA A 236 -0.25 18.38 -6.64
C ALA A 236 0.67 18.20 -5.44
N ALA A 237 0.26 18.75 -4.28
CA ALA A 237 0.79 18.37 -2.98
C ALA A 237 -0.26 17.51 -2.29
N LEU A 238 0.09 16.29 -1.93
CA LEU A 238 -0.74 15.35 -1.19
C LEU A 238 -0.40 15.46 0.29
N ASN A 239 -1.41 15.68 1.12
CA ASN A 239 -1.30 15.80 2.59
C ASN A 239 -0.28 16.85 3.06
N GLY A 240 0.03 17.84 2.22
CA GLY A 240 0.86 18.99 2.53
C GLY A 240 2.35 18.81 2.26
N ASP A 241 2.84 17.60 2.08
CA ASP A 241 4.29 17.30 1.98
C ASP A 241 4.70 16.57 0.69
N GLN A 242 3.87 15.68 0.18
CA GLN A 242 4.23 14.89 -0.99
C GLN A 242 3.86 15.60 -2.31
N VAL A 243 4.87 16.14 -2.99
CA VAL A 243 4.67 16.79 -4.30
C VAL A 243 4.74 15.75 -5.43
N THR A 244 3.74 15.75 -6.30
CA THR A 244 3.63 14.75 -7.39
C THR A 244 2.88 15.28 -8.61
N ARG A 245 3.07 14.63 -9.75
CA ARG A 245 2.29 14.81 -10.99
C ARG A 245 1.75 13.48 -11.53
N ASP A 246 1.85 12.41 -10.74
CA ASP A 246 1.39 11.09 -11.14
C ASP A 246 -0.15 11.02 -11.11
N PRO A 247 -0.84 11.00 -12.27
CA PRO A 247 -2.29 10.94 -12.30
C PRO A 247 -2.86 9.61 -11.77
N LEU A 248 -2.05 8.56 -11.76
CA LEU A 248 -2.45 7.24 -11.28
C LEU A 248 -2.23 7.07 -9.77
N LEU A 249 -1.63 8.07 -9.09
CA LEU A 249 -1.44 8.00 -7.64
C LEU A 249 -2.78 7.73 -6.95
N PRO A 250 -2.91 6.60 -6.22
CA PRO A 250 -4.16 6.25 -5.58
C PRO A 250 -4.46 7.17 -4.41
N LEU A 251 -5.70 7.60 -4.31
CA LEU A 251 -6.22 8.33 -3.16
C LEU A 251 -6.93 7.37 -2.20
N VAL A 252 -6.92 7.72 -0.93
CA VAL A 252 -7.56 6.97 0.17
C VAL A 252 -8.34 7.93 1.08
N THR A 253 -9.17 7.40 1.93
CA THR A 253 -9.91 8.17 2.95
C THR A 253 -8.95 9.05 3.76
N GLY A 254 -9.34 10.30 4.02
CA GLY A 254 -8.54 11.26 4.78
C GLY A 254 -7.47 12.01 3.96
N ASP A 255 -7.32 11.71 2.67
CA ASP A 255 -6.39 12.46 1.82
C ASP A 255 -6.87 13.90 1.57
N ALA A 256 -5.90 14.82 1.60
CA ALA A 256 -6.05 16.20 1.18
C ALA A 256 -5.11 16.51 0.02
N VAL A 257 -5.65 17.05 -1.06
CA VAL A 257 -4.92 17.37 -2.29
C VAL A 257 -4.92 18.86 -2.52
N ALA A 258 -3.75 19.46 -2.62
CA ALA A 258 -3.58 20.85 -3.03
C ALA A 258 -3.04 20.91 -4.46
N PHE A 259 -3.78 21.52 -5.41
CA PHE A 259 -3.29 21.78 -6.75
C PHE A 259 -2.66 23.18 -6.84
N LEU A 260 -1.44 23.23 -7.37
CA LEU A 260 -0.64 24.45 -7.50
C LEU A 260 -0.20 24.63 -8.97
N SER A 261 -0.10 25.88 -9.40
CA SER A 261 0.55 26.19 -10.67
C SER A 261 2.06 26.02 -10.54
N ALA A 262 2.66 25.21 -11.44
CA ALA A 262 4.10 25.04 -11.47
C ALA A 262 4.85 26.32 -11.93
N ASP A 263 4.13 27.25 -12.57
CA ASP A 263 4.69 28.50 -13.08
C ASP A 263 4.67 29.64 -12.03
N ALA A 264 4.13 29.39 -10.83
CA ALA A 264 4.04 30.39 -9.74
C ALA A 264 5.33 30.54 -8.90
N GLY A 265 6.43 29.95 -9.34
CA GLY A 265 7.75 29.99 -8.69
C GLY A 265 8.78 30.81 -9.48
N GLY A 266 8.39 31.96 -9.98
CA GLY A 266 9.25 32.94 -10.62
C GLY A 266 9.32 34.25 -9.86
#